data_60ae61df5294d967a905c5cd67efd22f
#
_entry.id   60ae61df5294d967a905c5cd67efd22f
#
_cell.length_a   1.000
_cell.length_b   1.000
_cell.length_c   1.000
_cell.angle_alpha   90.00
_cell.angle_beta   90.00
_cell.angle_gamma   90.00
#
_symmetry.space_group_name_H-M   'P 1'
#
loop_
_entity.id
_entity.type
_entity.pdbx_description
1 polymer ?
#
loop_
_entity_poly.entity_id
_entity_poly.type
_entity_poly.pdbx_seq_one_letter_code
_entity_poly.pdbx_strand_id
1 'polypeptide(L)'
;MKSDDQWKARAELIQSAPEVGEVTATTLIAEVPELGQLNRQKISALIGVAPFNRDSGQFRGRRTIFGGRRAVRSVLYMAALSARRHNPLIRAFADRLEARGKLQKVVLVACMRKLLVILNTMVKTNTHWNPKSA
;
A
#
# COMPACT_ATOMS: atom_id res chain seq x y z
N MET A 1 1.50 -11.78 -23.33
CA MET A 1 0.96 -10.51 -22.88
C MET A 1 -0.33 -10.74 -22.11
N LYS A 2 -0.49 -10.05 -21.02
CA LYS A 2 -1.73 -10.18 -20.24
C LYS A 2 -2.88 -9.57 -21.00
N SER A 3 -4.01 -10.23 -20.95
CA SER A 3 -5.18 -9.72 -21.64
C SER A 3 -5.73 -8.49 -20.93
N ASP A 4 -6.44 -7.67 -21.68
CA ASP A 4 -7.12 -6.52 -21.11
C ASP A 4 -8.10 -6.92 -20.02
N ASP A 5 -8.70 -8.10 -20.16
CA ASP A 5 -9.65 -8.60 -19.16
C ASP A 5 -9.00 -8.85 -17.81
N GLN A 6 -7.79 -9.43 -17.83
CA GLN A 6 -7.06 -9.67 -16.58
C GLN A 6 -6.69 -8.35 -15.90
N TRP A 7 -6.26 -7.40 -16.72
CA TRP A 7 -5.88 -6.09 -16.22
C TRP A 7 -7.09 -5.39 -15.57
N LYS A 8 -8.21 -5.41 -16.25
CA LYS A 8 -9.44 -4.80 -15.74
C LYS A 8 -9.94 -5.48 -14.49
N ALA A 9 -9.88 -6.81 -14.45
CA ALA A 9 -10.34 -7.55 -13.29
C ALA A 9 -9.52 -7.19 -12.05
N ARG A 10 -8.19 -7.08 -12.22
CA ARG A 10 -7.32 -6.71 -11.10
C ARG A 10 -7.58 -5.27 -10.66
N ALA A 11 -7.78 -4.37 -11.61
CA ALA A 11 -8.06 -2.97 -11.28
C ALA A 11 -9.39 -2.84 -10.52
N GLU A 12 -10.41 -3.55 -10.96
CA GLU A 12 -11.70 -3.53 -10.27
C GLU A 12 -11.59 -4.08 -8.87
N LEU A 13 -10.82 -5.14 -8.71
CA LEU A 13 -10.59 -5.75 -7.41
C LEU A 13 -9.99 -4.73 -6.45
N ILE A 14 -8.95 -4.05 -6.89
CA ILE A 14 -8.27 -3.05 -6.07
C ILE A 14 -9.19 -1.87 -5.78
N GLN A 15 -9.97 -1.44 -6.76
CA GLN A 15 -10.89 -0.32 -6.58
C GLN A 15 -12.04 -0.61 -5.63
N SER A 16 -12.26 -1.88 -5.30
CA SER A 16 -13.27 -2.20 -4.29
C SER A 16 -12.88 -1.72 -2.90
N ALA A 17 -11.58 -1.46 -2.67
CA ALA A 17 -11.13 -0.87 -1.42
C ALA A 17 -11.55 0.60 -1.37
N PRO A 18 -12.12 1.06 -0.25
CA PRO A 18 -12.47 2.48 -0.12
C PRO A 18 -11.26 3.37 -0.33
N GLU A 19 -11.47 4.51 -0.95
CA GLU A 19 -10.44 5.52 -1.24
C GLU A 19 -9.40 5.10 -2.26
N VAL A 20 -9.57 3.96 -2.90
CA VAL A 20 -8.69 3.56 -4.00
C VAL A 20 -9.44 3.79 -5.30
N GLY A 21 -9.15 4.90 -5.94
CA GLY A 21 -9.79 5.26 -7.19
C GLY A 21 -9.10 4.68 -8.39
N GLU A 22 -9.56 5.10 -9.55
CA GLU A 22 -9.06 4.59 -10.82
C GLU A 22 -7.58 4.89 -11.02
N VAL A 23 -7.15 6.11 -10.70
CA VAL A 23 -5.75 6.49 -10.89
C VAL A 23 -4.83 5.64 -10.03
N THR A 24 -5.19 5.46 -8.77
CA THR A 24 -4.38 4.64 -7.86
C THR A 24 -4.33 3.20 -8.35
N ALA A 25 -5.46 2.64 -8.71
CA ALA A 25 -5.52 1.25 -9.17
C ALA A 25 -4.71 1.07 -10.46
N THR A 26 -4.86 1.97 -11.40
CA THR A 26 -4.15 1.91 -12.67
C THR A 26 -2.64 1.99 -12.46
N THR A 27 -2.21 2.92 -11.60
CA THR A 27 -0.80 3.09 -11.31
C THR A 27 -0.22 1.84 -10.66
N LEU A 28 -0.93 1.26 -9.69
CA LEU A 28 -0.46 0.05 -9.03
C LEU A 28 -0.34 -1.12 -10.00
N ILE A 29 -1.34 -1.32 -10.84
CA ILE A 29 -1.30 -2.44 -11.79
C ILE A 29 -0.17 -2.25 -12.80
N ALA A 30 0.00 -1.03 -13.30
CA ALA A 30 1.02 -0.76 -14.32
C ALA A 30 2.43 -0.79 -13.76
N GLU A 31 2.62 -0.23 -12.56
CA GLU A 31 3.95 -0.05 -12.00
C GLU A 31 4.39 -1.17 -11.07
N VAL A 32 3.45 -1.99 -10.59
CA VAL A 32 3.77 -3.06 -9.64
C VAL A 32 3.20 -4.38 -10.16
N PRO A 33 3.82 -4.94 -11.20
CA PRO A 33 3.37 -6.26 -11.71
C PRO A 33 3.54 -7.36 -10.66
N GLU A 34 4.37 -7.14 -9.66
CA GLU A 34 4.59 -8.11 -8.57
C GLU A 34 3.44 -8.14 -7.56
N LEU A 35 2.50 -7.21 -7.66
CA LEU A 35 1.39 -7.13 -6.70
C LEU A 35 0.63 -8.45 -6.67
N GLY A 36 0.46 -9.00 -5.49
CA GLY A 36 -0.19 -10.30 -5.31
C GLY A 36 0.75 -11.48 -5.37
N GLN A 37 2.03 -11.26 -5.68
CA GLN A 37 2.99 -12.36 -5.83
C GLN A 37 4.06 -12.38 -4.76
N LEU A 38 4.16 -11.34 -3.96
CA LEU A 38 5.16 -11.23 -2.90
C LEU A 38 4.49 -11.29 -1.54
N ASN A 39 5.26 -11.66 -0.52
CA ASN A 39 4.75 -11.56 0.84
C ASN A 39 4.75 -10.09 1.29
N ARG A 40 4.16 -9.82 2.45
CA ARG A 40 3.97 -8.44 2.88
C ARG A 40 5.28 -7.71 3.13
N GLN A 41 6.30 -8.42 3.61
CA GLN A 41 7.59 -7.80 3.86
C GLN A 41 8.25 -7.38 2.54
N LYS A 42 8.22 -8.27 1.57
CA LYS A 42 8.85 -8.01 0.29
C LYS A 42 8.15 -6.93 -0.51
N ILE A 43 6.83 -6.94 -0.51
CA ILE A 43 6.10 -5.91 -1.25
C ILE A 43 6.31 -4.54 -0.60
N SER A 44 6.36 -4.49 0.72
CA SER A 44 6.61 -3.23 1.43
C SER A 44 8.00 -2.69 1.14
N ALA A 45 9.00 -3.57 1.13
CA ALA A 45 10.37 -3.18 0.82
C ALA A 45 10.50 -2.70 -0.61
N LEU A 46 9.85 -3.39 -1.54
CA LEU A 46 9.92 -3.05 -2.95
C LEU A 46 9.41 -1.63 -3.22
N ILE A 47 8.34 -1.25 -2.55
CA ILE A 47 7.73 0.06 -2.74
C ILE A 47 8.39 1.14 -1.87
N GLY A 48 9.14 0.73 -0.86
CA GLY A 48 9.85 1.68 -0.01
C GLY A 48 9.04 2.16 1.17
N VAL A 49 8.10 1.34 1.65
CA VAL A 49 7.28 1.68 2.82
C VAL A 49 7.47 0.70 3.97
N ALA A 50 8.50 -0.14 3.89
CA ALA A 50 8.81 -1.08 4.97
C ALA A 50 9.26 -0.33 6.22
N PRO A 51 9.05 -0.93 7.40
CA PRO A 51 9.58 -0.32 8.61
C PRO A 51 11.09 -0.13 8.51
N PHE A 52 11.56 0.98 9.03
CA PHE A 52 12.96 1.31 8.94
C PHE A 52 13.77 0.41 9.88
N ASN A 53 14.81 -0.21 9.33
CA ASN A 53 15.72 -1.00 10.15
C ASN A 53 16.91 -0.15 10.51
N ARG A 54 17.05 0.13 11.82
CA ARG A 54 18.04 1.07 12.28
C ARG A 54 19.46 0.70 11.91
N ASP A 55 19.81 -0.56 12.01
CA ASP A 55 21.19 -0.99 11.85
C ASP A 55 21.73 -0.81 10.44
N SER A 56 20.88 -0.95 9.46
CA SER A 56 21.30 -0.86 8.08
C SER A 56 20.57 0.24 7.35
N GLY A 57 19.80 1.02 8.09
CA GLY A 57 18.87 1.95 7.49
C GLY A 57 19.50 3.00 6.63
N GLN A 58 20.68 3.48 7.02
CA GLN A 58 21.29 4.59 6.32
C GLN A 58 21.61 4.27 4.87
N PHE A 59 22.34 3.20 4.65
CA PHE A 59 22.69 2.81 3.30
C PHE A 59 21.52 2.28 2.53
N ARG A 60 20.78 1.39 3.17
CA ARG A 60 19.68 0.75 2.50
C ARG A 60 18.55 1.69 2.25
N GLY A 61 18.36 2.65 3.15
CA GLY A 61 17.37 3.67 2.95
C GLY A 61 17.60 4.45 1.69
N ARG A 62 18.84 4.80 1.42
CA ARG A 62 19.15 5.52 0.20
C ARG A 62 18.86 4.71 -1.04
N ARG A 63 19.28 3.46 -1.04
CA ARG A 63 19.02 2.60 -2.19
C ARG A 63 17.55 2.38 -2.40
N THR A 64 16.82 2.20 -1.31
CA THR A 64 15.40 2.02 -1.40
C THR A 64 14.72 3.23 -2.01
N ILE A 65 15.17 4.41 -1.65
CA ILE A 65 14.60 5.63 -2.22
C ILE A 65 14.76 5.63 -3.74
N PHE A 66 15.92 5.27 -4.23
CA PHE A 66 16.12 5.24 -5.67
C PHE A 66 15.33 4.14 -6.35
N GLY A 67 15.24 2.96 -5.71
CA GLY A 67 14.55 1.85 -6.30
C GLY A 67 13.07 1.81 -6.04
N GLY A 68 12.54 2.73 -5.22
CA GLY A 68 11.20 2.58 -4.66
C GLY A 68 10.10 3.26 -5.44
N ARG A 69 9.95 3.08 -6.65
CA ARG A 69 8.79 3.43 -7.48
C ARG A 69 8.00 4.65 -6.99
N ARG A 70 8.53 5.80 -7.29
CA ARG A 70 8.02 7.06 -6.79
C ARG A 70 6.54 7.29 -7.09
N ALA A 71 6.11 6.97 -8.29
CA ALA A 71 4.71 7.17 -8.68
C ALA A 71 3.76 6.35 -7.80
N VAL A 72 4.18 5.13 -7.47
CA VAL A 72 3.39 4.25 -6.61
C VAL A 72 3.29 4.85 -5.21
N ARG A 73 4.39 5.31 -4.66
CA ARG A 73 4.37 5.92 -3.33
C ARG A 73 3.50 7.16 -3.31
N SER A 74 3.51 7.94 -4.38
CA SER A 74 2.70 9.14 -4.46
C SER A 74 1.21 8.82 -4.39
N VAL A 75 0.75 7.85 -5.18
CA VAL A 75 -0.68 7.50 -5.16
C VAL A 75 -1.06 6.80 -3.86
N LEU A 76 -0.15 6.02 -3.27
CA LEU A 76 -0.42 5.40 -1.97
C LEU A 76 -0.52 6.46 -0.87
N TYR A 77 0.33 7.46 -0.94
CA TYR A 77 0.29 8.56 0.01
C TYR A 77 -1.07 9.25 -0.01
N MET A 78 -1.54 9.59 -1.20
CA MET A 78 -2.84 10.27 -1.34
C MET A 78 -3.97 9.37 -0.88
N ALA A 79 -3.92 8.09 -1.24
CA ALA A 79 -4.94 7.14 -0.81
C ALA A 79 -4.92 6.97 0.71
N ALA A 80 -3.74 6.94 1.31
CA ALA A 80 -3.62 6.80 2.76
C ALA A 80 -4.14 8.02 3.50
N LEU A 81 -3.89 9.22 2.98
CA LEU A 81 -4.44 10.44 3.56
C LEU A 81 -5.97 10.39 3.60
N SER A 82 -6.57 9.99 2.49
CA SER A 82 -8.02 9.89 2.40
C SER A 82 -8.54 8.78 3.31
N ALA A 83 -7.87 7.64 3.30
CA ALA A 83 -8.29 6.49 4.10
C ALA A 83 -8.21 6.79 5.59
N ARG A 84 -7.21 7.55 6.01
CA ARG A 84 -7.10 7.93 7.41
C ARG A 84 -8.33 8.68 7.89
N ARG A 85 -8.95 9.43 7.01
CA ARG A 85 -10.16 10.20 7.35
C ARG A 85 -11.43 9.39 7.21
N HIS A 86 -11.51 8.56 6.18
CA HIS A 86 -12.79 8.00 5.75
C HIS A 86 -12.91 6.49 5.88
N ASN A 87 -11.80 5.79 5.94
CA ASN A 87 -11.82 4.33 6.04
C ASN A 87 -11.72 3.93 7.51
N PRO A 88 -12.78 3.36 8.09
CA PRO A 88 -12.78 3.06 9.53
C PRO A 88 -11.63 2.17 9.98
N LEU A 89 -11.23 1.22 9.14
CA LEU A 89 -10.15 0.30 9.49
C LEU A 89 -8.80 1.02 9.57
N ILE A 90 -8.51 1.82 8.56
CA ILE A 90 -7.25 2.58 8.52
C ILE A 90 -7.26 3.66 9.60
N ARG A 91 -8.40 4.29 9.82
CA ARG A 91 -8.56 5.30 10.85
C ARG A 91 -8.25 4.73 12.24
N ALA A 92 -8.84 3.58 12.55
CA ALA A 92 -8.60 2.94 13.84
C ALA A 92 -7.13 2.56 14.01
N PHE A 93 -6.53 2.06 12.95
CA PHE A 93 -5.11 1.71 12.95
C PHE A 93 -4.24 2.94 13.23
N ALA A 94 -4.52 4.03 12.53
CA ALA A 94 -3.79 5.28 12.71
C ALA A 94 -3.96 5.84 14.13
N ASP A 95 -5.20 5.81 14.63
CA ASP A 95 -5.49 6.31 15.98
C ASP A 95 -4.69 5.54 17.04
N ARG A 96 -4.56 4.23 16.86
CA ARG A 96 -3.78 3.42 17.80
C ARG A 96 -2.30 3.83 17.81
N LEU A 97 -1.76 4.11 16.63
CA LEU A 97 -0.36 4.53 16.53
C LEU A 97 -0.16 5.90 17.15
N GLU A 98 -1.08 6.81 16.93
CA GLU A 98 -1.01 8.15 17.52
C GLU A 98 -1.11 8.07 19.05
N ALA A 99 -1.96 7.19 19.56
CA ALA A 99 -2.09 7.01 21.00
C ALA A 99 -0.80 6.50 21.62
N ARG A 100 0.05 5.84 20.84
CA ARG A 100 1.36 5.40 21.31
C ARG A 100 2.43 6.48 21.17
N GLY A 101 2.06 7.66 20.73
CA GLY A 101 3.00 8.77 20.59
C GLY A 101 3.78 8.79 19.29
N LYS A 102 3.34 8.06 18.29
CA LYS A 102 4.04 8.06 16.99
C LYS A 102 3.81 9.38 16.27
N LEU A 103 4.85 9.84 15.59
CA LEU A 103 4.78 11.07 14.81
C LEU A 103 3.89 10.90 13.60
N GLN A 104 3.30 12.00 13.14
CA GLN A 104 2.40 12.00 11.99
C GLN A 104 3.02 11.33 10.76
N LYS A 105 4.27 11.63 10.46
CA LYS A 105 4.95 11.02 9.32
C LYS A 105 5.01 9.50 9.44
N VAL A 106 5.32 9.02 10.64
CA VAL A 106 5.41 7.59 10.90
C VAL A 106 4.06 6.94 10.75
N VAL A 107 3.02 7.58 11.28
CA VAL A 107 1.65 7.08 11.18
C VAL A 107 1.24 6.97 9.71
N LEU A 108 1.53 7.99 8.93
CA LEU A 108 1.11 8.00 7.53
C LEU A 108 1.82 6.93 6.70
N VAL A 109 3.12 6.76 6.91
CA VAL A 109 3.86 5.71 6.19
C VAL A 109 3.35 4.33 6.61
N ALA A 110 3.02 4.17 7.88
CA ALA A 110 2.44 2.91 8.36
C ALA A 110 1.07 2.65 7.70
N CYS A 111 0.27 3.70 7.50
CA CYS A 111 -1.00 3.56 6.80
C CYS A 111 -0.81 3.19 5.33
N MET A 112 0.19 3.78 4.69
CA MET A 112 0.53 3.43 3.31
C MET A 112 0.89 1.95 3.22
N ARG A 113 1.74 1.49 4.14
CA ARG A 113 2.15 0.09 4.17
C ARG A 113 0.95 -0.83 4.41
N LYS A 114 0.11 -0.48 5.37
CA LYS A 114 -1.07 -1.30 5.67
C LYS A 114 -1.99 -1.39 4.46
N LEU A 115 -2.24 -0.28 3.81
CA LEU A 115 -3.09 -0.27 2.62
C LEU A 115 -2.47 -1.11 1.51
N LEU A 116 -1.18 -0.95 1.27
CA LEU A 116 -0.48 -1.73 0.25
C LEU A 116 -0.55 -3.23 0.54
N VAL A 117 -0.35 -3.62 1.79
CA VAL A 117 -0.41 -5.02 2.18
C VAL A 117 -1.81 -5.59 1.97
N ILE A 118 -2.83 -4.81 2.29
CA ILE A 118 -4.21 -5.24 2.06
C ILE A 118 -4.47 -5.44 0.58
N LEU A 119 -4.06 -4.47 -0.25
CA LEU A 119 -4.27 -4.57 -1.69
C LEU A 119 -3.50 -5.75 -2.27
N ASN A 120 -2.30 -5.97 -1.80
CA ASN A 120 -1.50 -7.12 -2.22
C ASN A 120 -2.22 -8.43 -1.91
N THR A 121 -2.79 -8.54 -0.72
CA THR A 121 -3.52 -9.73 -0.31
C THR A 121 -4.79 -9.92 -1.14
N MET A 122 -5.50 -8.83 -1.43
CA MET A 122 -6.70 -8.88 -2.25
C MET A 122 -6.40 -9.45 -3.64
N VAL A 123 -5.32 -8.98 -4.25
CA VAL A 123 -4.91 -9.49 -5.55
C VAL A 123 -4.47 -10.96 -5.45
N LYS A 124 -3.69 -11.27 -4.42
CA LYS A 124 -3.17 -12.62 -4.20
C LYS A 124 -4.27 -13.64 -4.04
N THR A 125 -5.30 -13.29 -3.29
CA THR A 125 -6.41 -14.20 -2.99
C THR A 125 -7.61 -13.99 -3.91
N ASN A 126 -7.52 -13.03 -4.82
CA ASN A 126 -8.60 -12.69 -5.74
C ASN A 126 -9.90 -12.40 -5.00
N THR A 127 -9.79 -11.58 -3.96
CA THR A 127 -10.94 -11.21 -3.13
C THR A 127 -11.12 -9.70 -3.12
N HIS A 128 -12.38 -9.28 -3.03
CA HIS A 128 -12.73 -7.87 -2.91
C HIS A 128 -12.45 -7.38 -1.49
N TRP A 129 -12.48 -6.06 -1.34
CA TRP A 129 -12.30 -5.45 -0.04
C TRP A 129 -13.26 -6.04 0.98
N ASN A 130 -12.72 -6.35 2.15
CA ASN A 130 -13.52 -6.83 3.26
C ASN A 130 -12.96 -6.21 4.54
N PRO A 131 -13.70 -5.31 5.19
CA PRO A 131 -13.17 -4.63 6.38
C PRO A 131 -12.85 -5.58 7.53
N LYS A 132 -13.41 -6.79 7.52
CA LYS A 132 -13.17 -7.74 8.59
C LYS A 132 -11.91 -8.56 8.42
N SER A 133 -11.35 -8.61 7.21
CA SER A 133 -10.22 -9.49 6.94
C SER A 133 -8.87 -8.78 6.97
N ALA A 134 -8.84 -7.55 7.36
CA ALA A 134 -7.58 -6.79 7.35
C ALA A 134 -6.86 -6.78 8.71
#